data_bb07f9f05e11d485b73e4682b70ee50c
#
_entry.id   bb07f9f05e11d485b73e4682b70ee50c
#
_cell.length_a   1.000
_cell.length_b   1.000
_cell.length_c   1.000
_cell.angle_alpha   90.00
_cell.angle_beta   90.00
_cell.angle_gamma   90.00
#
_symmetry.space_group_name_H-M   'P 1'
#
loop_
_entity.id
_entity.type
_entity.pdbx_description
1 polymer ?
#
loop_
_entity_poly.entity_id
_entity_poly.type
_entity_poly.pdbx_seq_one_letter_code
_entity_poly.pdbx_strand_id
1 'polypeptide(L)'
;MGNAMRSAGSLTRRRLIGGAVAAGLGAAVLDPAVASAGQVAGGQDAGHGGAFRPATARILQQIIASGAGAANAPGLNIGVWVPGRGRYVQALGVSDVVTRAPLKLDDHLRIGSITKTFTATAILQLVDENKISLNDRLGRYITGIPYGGQITIAQMLGMTSGIYDFVNDAEFIKAYVDNPLLPFSLRKLVTIIKRNKPLFPPGTSIAYDNSGYYLLGAIAEKVSGLPLPRLIAEKITRPLGMRETSYPTTPALPAPFSRGYLVQAASFSDATASNPAVPAGAGAMISTLADLKVWAKALATGTLLKPATQARRLKTKVLVKDPQVTARYGLGIASFNGFLGHDGSVFGYGSTILYLPSADATIIGLSNTAVLVGNPPPLLITLALAAHLFPGHFPNGI
;
A
#
# COMPACT_ATOMS: atom_id res chain seq x y z
N MET A 1 31.38 -37.70 23.39
CA MET A 1 31.03 -37.12 22.05
C MET A 1 29.53 -37.00 21.97
N GLY A 2 28.98 -35.85 22.05
CA GLY A 2 27.54 -35.58 22.06
C GLY A 2 27.26 -34.31 22.82
N ASN A 3 27.04 -33.23 22.13
CA ASN A 3 26.26 -32.05 22.50
C ASN A 3 26.75 -30.81 21.75
N ALA A 4 26.23 -30.60 20.55
CA ALA A 4 26.26 -29.29 19.91
C ALA A 4 25.24 -29.30 18.74
N MET A 5 23.95 -29.30 19.04
CA MET A 5 22.89 -29.00 18.08
C MET A 5 21.54 -28.79 18.82
N ARG A 6 21.43 -27.71 19.58
CA ARG A 6 20.13 -27.16 20.04
C ARG A 6 20.32 -25.68 20.37
N SER A 7 20.22 -24.76 19.42
CA SER A 7 19.81 -23.38 19.63
C SER A 7 19.85 -22.56 18.33
N ALA A 8 19.05 -22.94 17.34
CA ALA A 8 18.79 -22.06 16.19
C ALA A 8 17.37 -22.35 15.69
N GLY A 9 16.37 -22.08 16.49
CA GLY A 9 15.01 -22.45 16.12
C GLY A 9 13.91 -21.78 16.92
N SER A 10 13.97 -20.47 17.16
CA SER A 10 12.79 -19.81 17.77
C SER A 10 12.57 -18.32 17.44
N LEU A 11 13.32 -17.73 16.53
CA LEU A 11 13.20 -16.29 16.22
C LEU A 11 12.65 -15.94 14.82
N THR A 12 12.30 -16.92 14.00
CA THR A 12 12.00 -16.69 12.57
C THR A 12 10.51 -16.80 12.18
N ARG A 13 9.56 -16.91 13.11
CA ARG A 13 8.15 -17.20 12.77
C ARG A 13 7.13 -16.07 13.01
N ARG A 14 7.51 -14.85 13.40
CA ARG A 14 6.53 -13.82 13.81
C ARG A 14 6.42 -12.57 12.92
N ARG A 15 7.04 -12.50 11.73
CA ARG A 15 7.03 -11.28 10.90
C ARG A 15 6.86 -11.56 9.39
N LEU A 16 5.95 -12.41 9.02
CA LEU A 16 5.55 -12.56 7.61
C LEU A 16 4.22 -11.83 7.37
N ILE A 17 4.31 -10.78 6.58
CA ILE A 17 3.17 -10.06 5.95
C ILE A 17 2.22 -9.36 6.94
N GLY A 18 2.75 -8.46 7.71
CA GLY A 18 1.96 -7.37 8.29
C GLY A 18 2.79 -6.12 8.09
N GLY A 19 2.34 -5.18 7.27
CA GLY A 19 2.98 -3.89 7.11
C GLY A 19 3.04 -3.14 8.44
N ALA A 20 4.08 -3.36 9.22
CA ALA A 20 4.37 -2.64 10.44
C ALA A 20 5.78 -2.10 10.36
N VAL A 21 5.87 -0.78 10.41
CA VAL A 21 7.11 -0.03 10.60
C VAL A 21 7.82 -0.53 11.86
N ALA A 22 8.89 -1.27 11.73
CA ALA A 22 10.01 -1.37 12.67
C ALA A 22 11.07 -2.38 12.20
N ALA A 23 12.13 -1.91 11.56
CA ALA A 23 13.44 -2.57 11.58
C ALA A 23 14.49 -1.50 11.31
N GLY A 24 15.47 -1.41 12.21
CA GLY A 24 16.50 -0.40 12.21
C GLY A 24 17.34 -0.36 10.93
N LEU A 25 17.78 0.84 10.59
CA LEU A 25 18.70 1.16 9.50
C LEU A 25 20.11 0.65 9.86
N GLY A 26 20.45 -0.53 9.34
CA GLY A 26 21.83 -1.00 9.26
C GLY A 26 22.45 -0.53 7.95
N ALA A 27 23.49 0.29 7.99
CA ALA A 27 24.20 0.76 6.82
C ALA A 27 24.94 -0.42 6.14
N ALA A 28 24.53 -0.79 4.92
CA ALA A 28 25.28 -1.66 4.04
C ALA A 28 25.93 -0.81 2.92
N VAL A 29 27.24 -0.88 2.82
CA VAL A 29 28.04 -0.25 1.75
C VAL A 29 27.77 -1.02 0.45
N LEU A 30 27.40 -0.34 -0.62
CA LEU A 30 27.12 -0.91 -1.93
C LEU A 30 28.01 -0.32 -3.02
N ASP A 31 28.43 -1.21 -3.93
CA ASP A 31 29.21 -0.97 -5.14
C ASP A 31 28.40 -0.17 -6.19
N PRO A 32 28.95 0.89 -6.84
CA PRO A 32 28.18 1.85 -7.63
C PRO A 32 27.95 1.49 -9.11
N ALA A 33 27.84 0.21 -9.49
CA ALA A 33 27.88 -0.20 -10.90
C ALA A 33 26.51 -0.26 -11.66
N VAL A 34 25.38 0.16 -11.10
CA VAL A 34 24.06 0.11 -11.78
C VAL A 34 23.35 1.48 -11.86
N ALA A 35 24.13 2.55 -11.95
CA ALA A 35 23.56 3.90 -12.15
C ALA A 35 23.86 4.40 -13.57
N SER A 36 23.13 3.92 -14.60
CA SER A 36 23.16 4.57 -15.90
C SER A 36 21.80 4.59 -16.59
N ALA A 37 21.42 5.82 -17.01
CA ALA A 37 20.32 6.18 -17.90
C ALA A 37 18.88 6.12 -17.34
N GLY A 38 18.56 7.01 -16.40
CA GLY A 38 17.17 7.40 -16.16
C GLY A 38 16.77 8.54 -17.09
N GLN A 39 15.77 8.35 -17.94
CA GLN A 39 15.18 9.47 -18.70
C GLN A 39 14.44 10.40 -17.74
N VAL A 40 14.92 11.63 -17.60
CA VAL A 40 14.13 12.73 -17.01
C VAL A 40 13.13 13.16 -18.05
N ALA A 41 11.89 12.70 -17.96
CA ALA A 41 10.84 13.09 -18.88
C ALA A 41 10.44 14.54 -18.64
N GLY A 42 10.81 15.42 -19.56
CA GLY A 42 10.26 16.76 -19.73
C GLY A 42 8.84 16.69 -20.30
N GLY A 43 7.88 16.12 -19.58
CA GLY A 43 6.47 16.11 -19.97
C GLY A 43 5.82 17.45 -19.64
N GLN A 44 5.08 18.01 -20.59
CA GLN A 44 4.26 19.21 -20.43
C GLN A 44 3.03 18.89 -19.57
N ASP A 45 3.14 19.08 -18.27
CA ASP A 45 2.01 19.10 -17.33
C ASP A 45 1.77 20.58 -16.96
N ALA A 46 0.83 21.22 -17.65
CA ALA A 46 0.54 22.66 -17.61
C ALA A 46 -0.19 23.06 -16.32
N GLY A 47 0.39 22.81 -15.14
CA GLY A 47 -0.29 23.18 -13.88
C GLY A 47 0.55 23.14 -12.62
N HIS A 48 1.74 22.54 -12.62
CA HIS A 48 2.55 22.39 -11.41
C HIS A 48 3.98 22.82 -11.70
N GLY A 49 4.45 23.88 -11.09
CA GLY A 49 5.76 24.49 -11.09
C GLY A 49 6.92 23.81 -11.85
N GLY A 50 7.95 24.57 -12.25
CA GLY A 50 9.15 24.05 -12.92
C GLY A 50 9.87 22.95 -12.15
N ALA A 51 11.00 22.47 -12.66
CA ALA A 51 11.86 21.52 -11.92
C ALA A 51 12.37 22.14 -10.61
N PHE A 52 12.69 21.29 -9.62
CA PHE A 52 13.41 21.75 -8.44
C PHE A 52 14.72 22.43 -8.81
N ARG A 53 15.21 23.34 -7.95
CA ARG A 53 16.56 23.90 -8.09
C ARG A 53 17.58 22.77 -8.20
N PRO A 54 18.65 22.93 -9.04
CA PRO A 54 19.60 21.84 -9.33
C PRO A 54 20.20 21.17 -8.10
N ALA A 55 20.51 21.95 -7.05
CA ALA A 55 21.03 21.40 -5.79
C ALA A 55 20.04 20.45 -5.11
N THR A 56 18.76 20.87 -5.00
CA THR A 56 17.70 20.01 -4.43
C THR A 56 17.49 18.76 -5.29
N ALA A 57 17.37 18.90 -6.62
CA ALA A 57 17.18 17.77 -7.52
C ALA A 57 18.30 16.72 -7.38
N ARG A 58 19.56 17.17 -7.24
CA ARG A 58 20.72 16.26 -7.00
C ARG A 58 20.58 15.48 -5.70
N ILE A 59 20.14 16.12 -4.62
CA ILE A 59 19.95 15.43 -3.33
C ILE A 59 18.80 14.42 -3.43
N LEU A 60 17.67 14.80 -4.07
CA LEU A 60 16.56 13.85 -4.28
C LEU A 60 17.04 12.64 -5.08
N GLN A 61 17.80 12.85 -6.15
CA GLN A 61 18.41 11.78 -6.95
C GLN A 61 19.31 10.86 -6.12
N GLN A 62 20.13 11.40 -5.23
CA GLN A 62 21.00 10.61 -4.34
C GLN A 62 20.18 9.75 -3.37
N ILE A 63 19.16 10.31 -2.73
CA ILE A 63 18.26 9.58 -1.83
C ILE A 63 17.59 8.40 -2.58
N ILE A 64 17.08 8.67 -3.77
CA ILE A 64 16.38 7.68 -4.59
C ILE A 64 17.34 6.56 -5.01
N ALA A 65 18.52 6.91 -5.51
CA ALA A 65 19.53 5.94 -5.96
C ALA A 65 20.00 5.05 -4.81
N SER A 66 20.31 5.64 -3.65
CA SER A 66 20.69 4.89 -2.44
C SER A 66 19.59 3.96 -1.98
N GLY A 67 18.35 4.41 -1.93
CA GLY A 67 17.21 3.61 -1.50
C GLY A 67 16.88 2.47 -2.48
N ALA A 68 16.94 2.72 -3.78
CA ALA A 68 16.72 1.70 -4.81
C ALA A 68 17.81 0.62 -4.77
N GLY A 69 19.07 1.02 -4.60
CA GLY A 69 20.20 0.11 -4.44
C GLY A 69 20.09 -0.74 -3.18
N ALA A 70 19.81 -0.12 -2.03
CA ALA A 70 19.64 -0.83 -0.77
C ALA A 70 18.50 -1.86 -0.81
N ALA A 71 17.45 -1.57 -1.59
CA ALA A 71 16.29 -2.45 -1.77
C ALA A 71 16.50 -3.52 -2.85
N ASN A 72 17.59 -3.47 -3.61
CA ASN A 72 17.81 -4.28 -4.81
C ASN A 72 16.57 -4.29 -5.73
N ALA A 73 15.94 -3.11 -5.92
CA ALA A 73 14.73 -2.97 -6.71
C ALA A 73 15.06 -2.96 -8.21
N PRO A 74 14.54 -3.89 -9.04
CA PRO A 74 14.79 -3.89 -10.48
C PRO A 74 14.31 -2.61 -11.14
N GLY A 75 13.17 -2.09 -10.74
CA GLY A 75 12.58 -0.86 -11.25
C GLY A 75 11.84 -0.06 -10.18
N LEU A 76 11.88 1.27 -10.33
CA LEU A 76 11.27 2.22 -9.39
C LEU A 76 10.75 3.45 -10.13
N ASN A 77 9.46 3.74 -10.00
CA ASN A 77 8.85 5.02 -10.39
C ASN A 77 8.72 5.92 -9.17
N ILE A 78 9.25 7.14 -9.24
CA ILE A 78 9.16 8.16 -8.18
C ILE A 78 8.59 9.44 -8.75
N GLY A 79 7.66 10.05 -8.00
CA GLY A 79 7.14 11.38 -8.27
C GLY A 79 7.08 12.23 -7.00
N VAL A 80 7.61 13.44 -7.11
CA VAL A 80 7.58 14.45 -6.05
C VAL A 80 7.07 15.76 -6.65
N TRP A 81 6.02 16.31 -6.07
CA TRP A 81 5.43 17.60 -6.47
C TRP A 81 5.25 18.47 -5.24
N VAL A 82 5.89 19.64 -5.23
CA VAL A 82 5.79 20.62 -4.14
C VAL A 82 5.50 21.99 -4.77
N PRO A 83 4.22 22.45 -4.74
CA PRO A 83 3.86 23.75 -5.28
C PRO A 83 4.79 24.88 -4.80
N GLY A 84 5.22 25.77 -5.71
CA GLY A 84 6.15 26.84 -5.41
C GLY A 84 7.62 26.42 -5.22
N ARG A 85 7.93 25.11 -5.13
CA ARG A 85 9.32 24.62 -4.98
C ARG A 85 9.81 23.82 -6.17
N GLY A 86 8.93 23.04 -6.82
CA GLY A 86 9.24 22.30 -8.02
C GLY A 86 8.65 20.90 -8.07
N ARG A 87 8.99 20.19 -9.16
CA ARG A 87 8.64 18.77 -9.37
C ARG A 87 9.88 17.95 -9.70
N TYR A 88 9.85 16.68 -9.34
CA TYR A 88 10.82 15.65 -9.71
C TYR A 88 10.08 14.35 -10.02
N VAL A 89 10.19 13.87 -11.26
CA VAL A 89 9.50 12.65 -11.71
C VAL A 89 10.51 11.80 -12.49
N GLN A 90 10.68 10.55 -12.10
CA GLN A 90 11.68 9.67 -12.69
C GLN A 90 11.22 8.20 -12.68
N ALA A 91 11.50 7.49 -13.77
CA ALA A 91 11.53 6.03 -13.85
C ALA A 91 13.00 5.58 -13.84
N LEU A 92 13.32 4.59 -13.02
CA LEU A 92 14.66 4.02 -12.85
C LEU A 92 14.62 2.52 -13.06
N GLY A 93 15.70 1.96 -13.63
CA GLY A 93 15.85 0.52 -13.79
C GLY A 93 14.99 -0.06 -14.91
N VAL A 94 14.58 -1.32 -14.72
CA VAL A 94 13.96 -2.13 -15.77
C VAL A 94 12.56 -2.61 -15.38
N SER A 95 11.67 -2.70 -16.37
CA SER A 95 10.35 -3.31 -16.25
C SER A 95 10.39 -4.84 -16.37
N ASP A 96 11.47 -5.37 -16.97
CA ASP A 96 11.71 -6.79 -17.14
C ASP A 96 13.21 -7.09 -16.97
N VAL A 97 13.56 -7.93 -15.98
CA VAL A 97 14.97 -8.27 -15.69
C VAL A 97 15.61 -9.17 -16.72
N VAL A 98 14.81 -9.92 -17.49
CA VAL A 98 15.29 -10.84 -18.53
C VAL A 98 15.61 -10.08 -19.81
N THR A 99 14.64 -9.30 -20.32
CA THR A 99 14.80 -8.54 -21.56
C THR A 99 15.55 -7.23 -21.37
N ARG A 100 15.73 -6.78 -20.13
CA ARG A 100 16.31 -5.48 -19.78
C ARG A 100 15.51 -4.29 -20.31
N ALA A 101 14.24 -4.49 -20.64
CA ALA A 101 13.36 -3.41 -21.08
C ALA A 101 13.29 -2.33 -19.98
N PRO A 102 13.46 -1.03 -20.33
CA PRO A 102 13.45 0.04 -19.33
C PRO A 102 12.05 0.18 -18.71
N LEU A 103 12.00 0.49 -17.41
CA LEU A 103 10.76 0.88 -16.75
C LEU A 103 10.30 2.24 -17.27
N LYS A 104 8.99 2.40 -17.49
CA LYS A 104 8.37 3.64 -17.95
C LYS A 104 7.45 4.22 -16.89
N LEU A 105 7.20 5.53 -16.95
CA LEU A 105 6.33 6.23 -16.00
C LEU A 105 4.86 5.85 -16.15
N ASP A 106 4.46 5.40 -17.32
CA ASP A 106 3.11 4.94 -17.68
C ASP A 106 2.91 3.43 -17.50
N ASP A 107 3.95 2.68 -17.12
CA ASP A 107 3.78 1.26 -16.81
C ASP A 107 2.80 1.07 -15.63
N HIS A 108 1.89 0.11 -15.82
CA HIS A 108 0.98 -0.34 -14.78
C HIS A 108 1.69 -1.23 -13.77
N LEU A 109 1.47 -0.96 -12.48
CA LEU A 109 1.95 -1.79 -11.37
C LEU A 109 0.79 -2.12 -10.41
N ARG A 110 0.90 -3.25 -9.71
CA ARG A 110 -0.02 -3.54 -8.60
C ARG A 110 0.29 -2.62 -7.43
N ILE A 111 -0.75 -2.06 -6.81
CA ILE A 111 -0.60 -1.05 -5.76
C ILE A 111 -0.83 -1.60 -4.35
N GLY A 112 -1.05 -2.92 -4.21
CA GLY A 112 -1.20 -3.56 -2.92
C GLY A 112 -2.18 -2.85 -2.01
N SER A 113 -1.79 -2.64 -0.76
CA SER A 113 -2.67 -2.10 0.28
C SER A 113 -3.16 -0.66 0.07
N ILE A 114 -2.64 0.09 -0.91
CA ILE A 114 -3.28 1.35 -1.33
C ILE A 114 -4.74 1.08 -1.75
N THR A 115 -5.06 -0.13 -2.23
CA THR A 115 -6.44 -0.60 -2.50
C THR A 115 -7.39 -0.35 -1.34
N LYS A 116 -6.91 -0.49 -0.09
CA LYS A 116 -7.73 -0.26 1.11
C LYS A 116 -8.35 1.13 1.15
N THR A 117 -7.63 2.11 0.63
CA THR A 117 -8.11 3.50 0.60
C THR A 117 -9.29 3.66 -0.36
N PHE A 118 -9.32 2.91 -1.46
CA PHE A 118 -10.43 2.86 -2.42
C PHE A 118 -11.64 2.12 -1.83
N THR A 119 -11.41 0.93 -1.27
CA THR A 119 -12.47 0.15 -0.60
C THR A 119 -13.11 0.95 0.54
N ALA A 120 -12.31 1.61 1.38
CA ALA A 120 -12.81 2.47 2.44
C ALA A 120 -13.60 3.66 1.89
N THR A 121 -13.14 4.30 0.81
CA THR A 121 -13.87 5.41 0.18
C THR A 121 -15.22 4.95 -0.35
N ALA A 122 -15.29 3.78 -1.00
CA ALA A 122 -16.56 3.21 -1.46
C ALA A 122 -17.53 2.97 -0.28
N ILE A 123 -17.06 2.38 0.82
CA ILE A 123 -17.89 2.21 2.04
C ILE A 123 -18.34 3.57 2.60
N LEU A 124 -17.44 4.57 2.68
CA LEU A 124 -17.76 5.87 3.23
C LEU A 124 -18.74 6.67 2.34
N GLN A 125 -18.68 6.47 1.01
CA GLN A 125 -19.70 7.01 0.10
C GLN A 125 -21.07 6.36 0.33
N LEU A 126 -21.11 5.04 0.56
CA LEU A 126 -22.35 4.36 0.95
C LEU A 126 -22.89 4.85 2.31
N VAL A 127 -21.99 5.27 3.23
CA VAL A 127 -22.41 5.95 4.48
C VAL A 127 -23.00 7.31 4.17
N ASP A 128 -22.38 8.10 3.30
CA ASP A 128 -22.89 9.42 2.87
C ASP A 128 -24.25 9.33 2.15
N GLU A 129 -24.53 8.19 1.53
CA GLU A 129 -25.81 7.84 0.89
C GLU A 129 -26.82 7.23 1.88
N ASN A 130 -26.49 7.08 3.16
CA ASN A 130 -27.31 6.44 4.20
C ASN A 130 -27.67 4.95 3.90
N LYS A 131 -26.88 4.27 3.06
CA LYS A 131 -27.08 2.86 2.71
C LYS A 131 -26.49 1.91 3.74
N ILE A 132 -25.48 2.36 4.48
CA ILE A 132 -24.80 1.65 5.56
C ILE A 132 -24.44 2.64 6.66
N SER A 133 -24.38 2.18 7.92
CA SER A 133 -23.91 2.99 9.05
C SER A 133 -22.52 2.52 9.51
N LEU A 134 -21.70 3.47 9.92
CA LEU A 134 -20.43 3.15 10.60
C LEU A 134 -20.63 2.35 11.89
N ASN A 135 -21.81 2.40 12.50
CA ASN A 135 -22.17 1.65 13.71
C ASN A 135 -22.81 0.30 13.40
N ASP A 136 -23.12 0.00 12.13
CA ASP A 136 -23.65 -1.31 11.75
C ASP A 136 -22.67 -2.42 12.13
N ARG A 137 -23.23 -3.56 12.54
CA ARG A 137 -22.45 -4.74 12.96
C ARG A 137 -22.12 -5.59 11.76
N LEU A 138 -20.87 -6.13 11.75
CA LEU A 138 -20.39 -7.06 10.72
C LEU A 138 -21.37 -8.23 10.51
N GLY A 139 -21.88 -8.80 11.61
CA GLY A 139 -22.80 -9.95 11.59
C GLY A 139 -24.13 -9.70 10.84
N ARG A 140 -24.53 -8.44 10.62
CA ARG A 140 -25.66 -8.10 9.76
C ARG A 140 -25.40 -8.44 8.29
N TYR A 141 -24.16 -8.41 7.87
CA TYR A 141 -23.76 -8.58 6.48
C TYR A 141 -23.13 -9.93 6.20
N ILE A 142 -22.22 -10.36 7.08
CA ILE A 142 -21.44 -11.59 6.94
C ILE A 142 -21.51 -12.36 8.26
N THR A 143 -21.98 -13.60 8.22
CA THR A 143 -22.12 -14.46 9.39
C THR A 143 -20.88 -15.34 9.59
N GLY A 144 -20.72 -15.89 10.79
CA GLY A 144 -19.67 -16.85 11.09
C GLY A 144 -18.31 -16.26 11.45
N ILE A 145 -18.20 -14.94 11.61
CA ILE A 145 -16.99 -14.27 12.12
C ILE A 145 -17.08 -14.16 13.64
N PRO A 146 -16.04 -14.58 14.41
CA PRO A 146 -15.98 -14.36 15.84
C PRO A 146 -16.19 -12.88 16.19
N TYR A 147 -16.99 -12.60 17.20
CA TYR A 147 -17.44 -11.25 17.59
C TYR A 147 -18.18 -10.47 16.49
N GLY A 148 -18.64 -11.10 15.40
CA GLY A 148 -19.32 -10.39 14.29
C GLY A 148 -20.53 -9.55 14.72
N GLY A 149 -21.27 -9.97 15.77
CA GLY A 149 -22.36 -9.22 16.39
C GLY A 149 -21.90 -7.99 17.21
N GLN A 150 -20.60 -7.82 17.46
CA GLN A 150 -20.03 -6.71 18.23
C GLN A 150 -19.13 -5.79 17.36
N ILE A 151 -18.50 -6.35 16.34
CA ILE A 151 -17.60 -5.60 15.44
C ILE A 151 -18.41 -4.63 14.59
N THR A 152 -18.04 -3.34 14.60
CA THR A 152 -18.66 -2.32 13.76
C THR A 152 -17.90 -2.10 12.45
N ILE A 153 -18.57 -1.54 11.45
CA ILE A 153 -17.95 -1.08 10.20
C ILE A 153 -16.82 -0.06 10.49
N ALA A 154 -17.03 0.85 11.44
CA ALA A 154 -15.99 1.79 11.86
C ALA A 154 -14.74 1.09 12.42
N GLN A 155 -14.91 0.04 13.22
CA GLN A 155 -13.79 -0.72 13.79
C GLN A 155 -13.02 -1.47 12.70
N MET A 156 -13.68 -2.02 11.69
CA MET A 156 -13.02 -2.65 10.54
C MET A 156 -12.23 -1.64 9.73
N LEU A 157 -12.84 -0.51 9.34
CA LEU A 157 -12.18 0.58 8.62
C LEU A 157 -10.96 1.13 9.39
N GLY A 158 -11.05 1.21 10.72
CA GLY A 158 -10.05 1.81 11.62
C GLY A 158 -9.06 0.82 12.23
N MET A 159 -8.95 -0.42 11.72
CA MET A 159 -7.99 -1.43 12.21
C MET A 159 -8.16 -1.82 13.69
N THR A 160 -9.37 -1.68 14.24
CA THR A 160 -9.67 -1.98 15.66
C THR A 160 -10.69 -3.10 15.82
N SER A 161 -10.87 -3.92 14.80
CA SER A 161 -11.83 -5.03 14.78
C SER A 161 -11.41 -6.21 15.65
N GLY A 162 -10.10 -6.48 15.74
CA GLY A 162 -9.54 -7.68 16.37
C GLY A 162 -9.73 -8.95 15.54
N ILE A 163 -10.21 -8.86 14.30
CA ILE A 163 -10.33 -10.02 13.41
C ILE A 163 -8.94 -10.62 13.15
N TYR A 164 -8.85 -11.95 13.14
CA TYR A 164 -7.61 -12.64 12.75
C TYR A 164 -7.25 -12.31 11.31
N ASP A 165 -6.02 -11.85 11.09
CA ASP A 165 -5.55 -11.55 9.75
C ASP A 165 -5.10 -12.82 9.02
N PHE A 166 -5.78 -13.17 7.92
CA PHE A 166 -5.57 -14.41 7.16
C PHE A 166 -4.15 -14.55 6.59
N VAL A 167 -3.44 -13.44 6.40
CA VAL A 167 -2.04 -13.47 5.97
C VAL A 167 -1.07 -13.93 7.07
N ASN A 168 -1.54 -14.13 8.29
CA ASN A 168 -0.77 -14.75 9.38
C ASN A 168 -0.99 -16.26 9.50
N ASP A 169 -1.90 -16.83 8.70
CA ASP A 169 -2.16 -18.27 8.68
C ASP A 169 -1.06 -19.00 7.88
N ALA A 170 -0.23 -19.77 8.58
CA ALA A 170 0.98 -20.38 8.01
C ALA A 170 0.66 -21.37 6.88
N GLU A 171 -0.47 -22.13 7.00
CA GLU A 171 -0.89 -23.07 5.97
C GLU A 171 -1.32 -22.33 4.70
N PHE A 172 -2.12 -21.26 4.88
CA PHE A 172 -2.54 -20.43 3.75
C PHE A 172 -1.35 -19.76 3.06
N ILE A 173 -0.43 -19.14 3.83
CA ILE A 173 0.73 -18.46 3.27
C ILE A 173 1.62 -19.43 2.50
N LYS A 174 1.88 -20.63 3.07
CA LYS A 174 2.65 -21.64 2.35
C LYS A 174 1.97 -21.99 1.01
N ALA A 175 0.67 -22.27 1.01
CA ALA A 175 -0.07 -22.61 -0.20
C ALA A 175 -0.08 -21.46 -1.23
N TYR A 176 -0.13 -20.21 -0.78
CA TYR A 176 -0.12 -19.03 -1.65
C TYR A 176 1.26 -18.76 -2.26
N VAL A 177 2.33 -18.96 -1.50
CA VAL A 177 3.70 -18.84 -2.01
C VAL A 177 4.02 -19.95 -3.02
N ASP A 178 3.59 -21.19 -2.72
CA ASP A 178 3.77 -22.33 -3.61
C ASP A 178 2.94 -22.19 -4.91
N ASN A 179 1.76 -21.56 -4.83
CA ASN A 179 0.88 -21.31 -5.97
C ASN A 179 0.19 -19.93 -5.86
N PRO A 180 0.79 -18.85 -6.39
CA PRO A 180 0.20 -17.51 -6.38
C PRO A 180 -1.14 -17.38 -7.13
N LEU A 181 -1.48 -18.37 -7.95
CA LEU A 181 -2.74 -18.43 -8.70
C LEU A 181 -3.82 -19.26 -8.00
N LEU A 182 -3.57 -19.76 -6.77
CA LEU A 182 -4.53 -20.59 -6.08
C LEU A 182 -5.93 -19.93 -5.99
N PRO A 183 -7.02 -20.70 -6.15
CA PRO A 183 -8.38 -20.19 -5.97
C PRO A 183 -8.62 -19.70 -4.53
N PHE A 184 -9.19 -18.52 -4.41
CA PHE A 184 -9.55 -17.95 -3.11
C PHE A 184 -10.97 -17.36 -3.15
N SER A 185 -11.68 -17.44 -2.03
CA SER A 185 -13.06 -16.98 -1.92
C SER A 185 -13.38 -16.46 -0.52
N LEU A 186 -14.46 -15.69 -0.40
CA LEU A 186 -14.98 -15.24 0.89
C LEU A 186 -15.22 -16.41 1.86
N ARG A 187 -15.75 -17.54 1.38
CA ARG A 187 -15.94 -18.74 2.21
C ARG A 187 -14.63 -19.28 2.76
N LYS A 188 -13.56 -19.34 1.94
CA LYS A 188 -12.23 -19.77 2.38
C LYS A 188 -11.66 -18.82 3.42
N LEU A 189 -11.78 -17.49 3.20
CA LEU A 189 -11.41 -16.48 4.19
C LEU A 189 -12.12 -16.68 5.53
N VAL A 190 -13.45 -16.81 5.51
CA VAL A 190 -14.25 -17.03 6.73
C VAL A 190 -13.81 -18.30 7.45
N THR A 191 -13.49 -19.38 6.72
CA THR A 191 -12.96 -20.62 7.31
C THR A 191 -11.63 -20.39 8.04
N ILE A 192 -10.70 -19.63 7.43
CA ILE A 192 -9.42 -19.29 8.06
C ILE A 192 -9.65 -18.45 9.32
N ILE A 193 -10.50 -17.44 9.26
CA ILE A 193 -10.81 -16.59 10.42
C ILE A 193 -11.41 -17.42 11.55
N LYS A 194 -12.36 -18.33 11.25
CA LYS A 194 -13.05 -19.17 12.26
C LYS A 194 -12.12 -20.14 12.97
N ARG A 195 -11.13 -20.70 12.30
CA ARG A 195 -10.19 -21.67 12.92
C ARG A 195 -9.15 -21.02 13.81
N ASN A 196 -9.00 -19.67 13.73
CA ASN A 196 -8.02 -18.92 14.48
C ASN A 196 -8.67 -18.04 15.55
N LYS A 197 -7.92 -17.77 16.63
CA LYS A 197 -8.40 -16.89 17.71
C LYS A 197 -8.37 -15.42 17.25
N PRO A 198 -9.38 -14.61 17.59
CA PRO A 198 -9.31 -13.16 17.43
C PRO A 198 -8.08 -12.59 18.12
N LEU A 199 -7.52 -11.51 17.55
CA LEU A 199 -6.32 -10.87 18.08
C LEU A 199 -6.58 -10.19 19.43
N PHE A 200 -7.76 -9.58 19.59
CA PHE A 200 -8.23 -8.89 20.79
C PHE A 200 -9.75 -8.64 20.68
N PRO A 201 -10.44 -8.31 21.79
CA PRO A 201 -11.83 -7.88 21.77
C PRO A 201 -12.04 -6.62 20.92
N PRO A 202 -13.14 -6.48 20.16
CA PRO A 202 -13.38 -5.34 19.27
C PRO A 202 -13.26 -3.99 19.98
N GLY A 203 -12.45 -3.09 19.44
CA GLY A 203 -12.25 -1.73 19.94
C GLY A 203 -11.22 -1.56 21.04
N THR A 204 -10.66 -2.64 21.61
CA THR A 204 -9.73 -2.59 22.76
C THR A 204 -8.28 -2.32 22.36
N SER A 205 -7.93 -2.60 21.10
CA SER A 205 -6.58 -2.41 20.56
C SER A 205 -6.63 -2.04 19.09
N ILE A 206 -5.45 -1.88 18.47
CA ILE A 206 -5.29 -1.63 17.05
C ILE A 206 -4.24 -2.58 16.48
N ALA A 207 -4.56 -3.22 15.35
CA ALA A 207 -3.63 -4.04 14.58
C ALA A 207 -4.02 -4.00 13.10
N TYR A 208 -3.03 -3.94 12.22
CA TYR A 208 -3.27 -3.97 10.79
C TYR A 208 -4.00 -5.25 10.37
N ASP A 209 -5.02 -5.12 9.53
CA ASP A 209 -6.00 -6.19 9.26
C ASP A 209 -6.39 -6.23 7.77
N ASN A 210 -5.89 -7.24 7.04
CA ASN A 210 -6.28 -7.50 5.66
C ASN A 210 -7.64 -8.20 5.58
N SER A 211 -7.94 -9.09 6.53
CA SER A 211 -9.23 -9.80 6.59
C SER A 211 -10.40 -8.83 6.67
N GLY A 212 -10.30 -7.80 7.51
CA GLY A 212 -11.33 -6.77 7.63
C GLY A 212 -11.59 -6.05 6.33
N TYR A 213 -10.57 -5.73 5.56
CA TYR A 213 -10.72 -5.05 4.26
C TYR A 213 -11.20 -5.96 3.14
N TYR A 214 -10.89 -7.24 3.18
CA TYR A 214 -11.54 -8.23 2.32
C TYR A 214 -13.05 -8.27 2.59
N LEU A 215 -13.45 -8.37 3.86
CA LEU A 215 -14.84 -8.38 4.28
C LEU A 215 -15.56 -7.06 3.94
N LEU A 216 -14.91 -5.90 4.09
CA LEU A 216 -15.46 -4.60 3.70
C LEU A 216 -15.74 -4.53 2.21
N GLY A 217 -14.88 -5.12 1.36
CA GLY A 217 -15.15 -5.24 -0.07
C GLY A 217 -16.43 -6.03 -0.35
N ALA A 218 -16.58 -7.20 0.27
CA ALA A 218 -17.79 -8.03 0.12
C ALA A 218 -19.05 -7.34 0.69
N ILE A 219 -18.92 -6.55 1.77
CA ILE A 219 -20.02 -5.74 2.31
C ILE A 219 -20.41 -4.63 1.34
N ALA A 220 -19.42 -3.96 0.73
CA ALA A 220 -19.68 -2.93 -0.27
C ALA A 220 -20.47 -3.48 -1.46
N GLU A 221 -20.12 -4.68 -1.95
CA GLU A 221 -20.88 -5.36 -3.01
C GLU A 221 -22.33 -5.66 -2.58
N LYS A 222 -22.50 -6.24 -1.39
CA LYS A 222 -23.81 -6.59 -0.85
C LYS A 222 -24.73 -5.37 -0.67
N VAL A 223 -24.18 -4.25 -0.19
CA VAL A 223 -24.94 -3.02 0.09
C VAL A 223 -25.24 -2.23 -1.18
N SER A 224 -24.31 -2.18 -2.12
CA SER A 224 -24.47 -1.44 -3.38
C SER A 224 -25.24 -2.21 -4.45
N GLY A 225 -25.25 -3.54 -4.39
CA GLY A 225 -25.73 -4.42 -5.48
C GLY A 225 -24.79 -4.47 -6.69
N LEU A 226 -23.60 -3.89 -6.60
CA LEU A 226 -22.61 -3.85 -7.68
C LEU A 226 -21.36 -4.65 -7.29
N PRO A 227 -20.71 -5.36 -8.24
CA PRO A 227 -19.37 -5.89 -8.02
C PRO A 227 -18.39 -4.77 -7.60
N LEU A 228 -17.49 -5.03 -6.67
CA LEU A 228 -16.54 -4.02 -6.15
C LEU A 228 -15.73 -3.33 -7.25
N PRO A 229 -15.24 -4.02 -8.31
CA PRO A 229 -14.58 -3.38 -9.43
C PRO A 229 -15.45 -2.30 -10.09
N ARG A 230 -16.73 -2.58 -10.31
CA ARG A 230 -17.67 -1.65 -10.92
C ARG A 230 -18.00 -0.49 -9.99
N LEU A 231 -18.22 -0.77 -8.71
CA LEU A 231 -18.49 0.24 -7.69
C LEU A 231 -17.35 1.26 -7.60
N ILE A 232 -16.09 0.78 -7.53
CA ILE A 232 -14.90 1.63 -7.49
C ILE A 232 -14.78 2.43 -8.79
N ALA A 233 -14.99 1.79 -9.94
CA ALA A 233 -14.92 2.48 -11.23
C ALA A 233 -15.94 3.61 -11.34
N GLU A 234 -17.19 3.36 -11.00
CA GLU A 234 -18.27 4.35 -11.14
C GLU A 234 -18.18 5.48 -10.12
N LYS A 235 -17.77 5.16 -8.89
CA LYS A 235 -17.83 6.10 -7.78
C LYS A 235 -16.50 6.82 -7.49
N ILE A 236 -15.36 6.28 -7.99
CA ILE A 236 -14.04 6.82 -7.64
C ILE A 236 -13.21 7.11 -8.88
N THR A 237 -12.84 6.08 -9.68
CA THR A 237 -11.82 6.30 -10.71
C THR A 237 -12.33 7.12 -11.88
N ARG A 238 -13.56 6.89 -12.37
CA ARG A 238 -14.16 7.70 -13.43
C ARG A 238 -14.41 9.16 -13.04
N PRO A 239 -15.02 9.47 -11.86
CA PRO A 239 -15.20 10.86 -11.43
C PRO A 239 -13.90 11.64 -11.27
N LEU A 240 -12.78 10.96 -10.94
CA LEU A 240 -11.46 11.59 -10.80
C LEU A 240 -10.64 11.57 -12.10
N GLY A 241 -11.15 11.00 -13.20
CA GLY A 241 -10.43 10.87 -14.45
C GLY A 241 -9.25 9.90 -14.42
N MET A 242 -9.21 8.97 -13.46
CA MET A 242 -8.14 7.97 -13.26
C MET A 242 -8.35 6.79 -14.24
N ARG A 243 -7.95 6.97 -15.48
CA ARG A 243 -8.24 6.04 -16.58
C ARG A 243 -7.36 4.79 -16.56
N GLU A 244 -6.18 4.92 -15.96
CA GLU A 244 -5.15 3.88 -15.89
C GLU A 244 -5.20 3.14 -14.53
N THR A 245 -6.27 3.34 -13.76
CA THR A 245 -6.49 2.65 -12.47
C THR A 245 -7.64 1.67 -12.59
N SER A 246 -7.36 0.40 -12.26
CA SER A 246 -8.35 -0.66 -12.36
C SER A 246 -8.33 -1.60 -11.16
N TYR A 247 -9.46 -2.28 -10.96
CA TYR A 247 -9.58 -3.41 -10.04
C TYR A 247 -9.69 -4.69 -10.89
N PRO A 248 -8.61 -5.49 -11.01
CA PRO A 248 -8.60 -6.65 -11.89
C PRO A 248 -9.42 -7.81 -11.32
N THR A 249 -10.02 -8.60 -12.20
CA THR A 249 -10.69 -9.87 -11.86
C THR A 249 -9.90 -11.08 -12.36
N THR A 250 -8.81 -10.84 -13.08
CA THR A 250 -7.87 -11.85 -13.60
C THR A 250 -6.44 -11.51 -13.18
N PRO A 251 -5.49 -12.45 -13.26
CA PRO A 251 -4.09 -12.17 -12.97
C PRO A 251 -3.39 -11.20 -13.94
N ALA A 252 -3.96 -10.91 -15.10
CA ALA A 252 -3.36 -10.06 -16.12
C ALA A 252 -3.25 -8.60 -15.67
N LEU A 253 -2.19 -7.91 -16.10
CA LEU A 253 -2.05 -6.46 -16.01
C LEU A 253 -2.35 -5.85 -17.39
N PRO A 254 -2.97 -4.64 -17.45
CA PRO A 254 -3.13 -3.90 -18.69
C PRO A 254 -1.76 -3.41 -19.21
N ALA A 255 -1.58 -3.42 -20.53
CA ALA A 255 -0.36 -2.90 -21.15
C ALA A 255 -0.42 -1.34 -21.27
N PRO A 256 0.75 -0.64 -21.18
CA PRO A 256 2.05 -1.17 -20.80
C PRO A 256 2.12 -1.52 -19.31
N PHE A 257 2.92 -2.51 -18.93
CA PHE A 257 3.09 -2.88 -17.53
C PHE A 257 4.52 -3.30 -17.21
N SER A 258 4.89 -3.19 -15.95
CA SER A 258 6.11 -3.77 -15.42
C SER A 258 5.85 -5.17 -14.84
N ARG A 259 6.75 -6.13 -15.11
CA ARG A 259 6.77 -7.40 -14.39
C ARG A 259 7.08 -7.17 -12.92
N GLY A 260 6.57 -8.02 -12.05
CA GLY A 260 6.80 -7.97 -10.60
C GLY A 260 7.76 -9.06 -10.16
N TYR A 261 8.59 -8.79 -9.14
CA TYR A 261 9.64 -9.68 -8.70
C TYR A 261 9.67 -9.86 -7.19
N LEU A 262 9.91 -11.09 -6.74
CA LEU A 262 10.38 -11.37 -5.39
C LEU A 262 11.90 -11.40 -5.40
N VAL A 263 12.50 -10.66 -4.48
CA VAL A 263 13.97 -10.61 -4.32
C VAL A 263 14.38 -11.56 -3.22
N GLN A 264 15.27 -12.50 -3.55
CA GLN A 264 15.90 -13.42 -2.61
C GLN A 264 17.41 -13.38 -2.82
N ALA A 265 18.14 -12.78 -1.88
CA ALA A 265 19.58 -12.54 -1.99
C ALA A 265 19.91 -11.77 -3.30
N ALA A 266 20.61 -12.40 -4.24
CA ALA A 266 20.98 -11.80 -5.53
C ALA A 266 20.11 -12.27 -6.71
N SER A 267 18.99 -12.97 -6.47
CA SER A 267 18.12 -13.52 -7.52
C SER A 267 16.76 -12.87 -7.53
N PHE A 268 16.13 -12.84 -8.72
CA PHE A 268 14.79 -12.34 -8.96
C PHE A 268 13.90 -13.51 -9.40
N SER A 269 12.81 -13.73 -8.69
CA SER A 269 11.76 -14.67 -9.10
C SER A 269 10.57 -13.89 -9.65
N ASP A 270 10.10 -14.22 -10.86
CA ASP A 270 8.93 -13.58 -11.45
C ASP A 270 7.68 -13.84 -10.59
N ALA A 271 7.06 -12.77 -10.17
CA ALA A 271 5.87 -12.74 -9.33
C ALA A 271 4.74 -11.89 -9.96
N THR A 272 4.83 -11.67 -11.27
CA THR A 272 3.88 -10.84 -12.03
C THR A 272 2.45 -11.37 -11.93
N ALA A 273 2.30 -12.70 -12.10
CA ALA A 273 0.99 -13.34 -12.09
C ALA A 273 0.61 -13.78 -10.67
N SER A 274 -0.41 -13.14 -10.11
CA SER A 274 -1.02 -13.55 -8.85
C SER A 274 -2.54 -13.38 -8.91
N ASN A 275 -3.28 -14.24 -8.20
CA ASN A 275 -4.73 -14.19 -8.19
C ASN A 275 -5.24 -12.97 -7.43
N PRO A 276 -5.90 -11.98 -8.07
CA PRO A 276 -6.41 -10.78 -7.42
C PRO A 276 -7.51 -11.06 -6.39
N ALA A 277 -8.16 -12.21 -6.46
CA ALA A 277 -9.14 -12.61 -5.45
C ALA A 277 -8.52 -12.90 -4.07
N VAL A 278 -7.20 -13.11 -3.99
CA VAL A 278 -6.51 -13.31 -2.69
C VAL A 278 -6.46 -12.02 -1.89
N PRO A 279 -5.87 -10.92 -2.37
CA PRO A 279 -5.87 -9.66 -1.65
C PRO A 279 -7.22 -8.92 -1.72
N ALA A 280 -8.04 -9.16 -2.75
CA ALA A 280 -9.36 -8.58 -2.97
C ALA A 280 -9.45 -7.09 -2.57
N GLY A 281 -10.45 -6.68 -1.79
CA GLY A 281 -10.63 -5.31 -1.29
C GLY A 281 -9.49 -4.78 -0.41
N ALA A 282 -8.55 -5.64 -0.02
CA ALA A 282 -7.38 -5.26 0.76
C ALA A 282 -6.15 -4.93 -0.11
N GLY A 283 -6.10 -5.35 -1.41
CA GLY A 283 -4.84 -5.21 -2.13
C GLY A 283 -4.82 -5.52 -3.63
N ALA A 284 -5.97 -5.66 -4.31
CA ALA A 284 -6.01 -6.18 -5.69
C ALA A 284 -5.71 -5.16 -6.80
N MET A 285 -5.82 -3.85 -6.54
CA MET A 285 -5.83 -2.84 -7.60
C MET A 285 -4.49 -2.64 -8.30
N ILE A 286 -4.59 -2.13 -9.51
CA ILE A 286 -3.48 -1.76 -10.41
C ILE A 286 -3.62 -0.27 -10.72
N SER A 287 -2.50 0.45 -10.84
CA SER A 287 -2.49 1.88 -11.16
C SER A 287 -1.17 2.31 -11.79
N THR A 288 -1.07 3.59 -12.14
CA THR A 288 0.12 4.29 -12.62
C THR A 288 0.51 5.41 -11.65
N LEU A 289 1.73 5.94 -11.84
CA LEU A 289 2.21 7.08 -11.05
C LEU A 289 1.31 8.32 -11.21
N ALA A 290 0.82 8.58 -12.42
CA ALA A 290 -0.01 9.74 -12.74
C ALA A 290 -1.38 9.67 -12.05
N ASP A 291 -2.05 8.53 -12.12
CA ASP A 291 -3.35 8.35 -11.46
C ASP A 291 -3.23 8.40 -9.93
N LEU A 292 -2.17 7.83 -9.37
CA LEU A 292 -1.94 7.89 -7.92
C LEU A 292 -1.66 9.31 -7.42
N LYS A 293 -1.12 10.21 -8.25
CA LYS A 293 -0.99 11.65 -7.91
C LYS A 293 -2.37 12.28 -7.70
N VAL A 294 -3.30 12.00 -8.60
CA VAL A 294 -4.70 12.46 -8.47
C VAL A 294 -5.33 11.88 -7.20
N TRP A 295 -5.14 10.56 -6.98
CA TRP A 295 -5.70 9.87 -5.84
C TRP A 295 -5.17 10.37 -4.49
N ALA A 296 -3.86 10.58 -4.36
CA ALA A 296 -3.25 11.02 -3.10
C ALA A 296 -3.89 12.31 -2.58
N LYS A 297 -4.08 13.31 -3.46
CA LYS A 297 -4.75 14.57 -3.12
C LYS A 297 -6.24 14.34 -2.82
N ALA A 298 -6.97 13.65 -3.70
CA ALA A 298 -8.41 13.41 -3.53
C ALA A 298 -8.74 12.65 -2.23
N LEU A 299 -7.93 11.64 -1.88
CA LEU A 299 -8.04 10.88 -0.63
C LEU A 299 -7.86 11.77 0.60
N ALA A 300 -6.80 12.58 0.60
CA ALA A 300 -6.43 13.41 1.76
C ALA A 300 -7.38 14.59 1.97
N THR A 301 -7.85 15.22 0.87
CA THR A 301 -8.78 16.36 0.94
C THR A 301 -10.24 15.95 1.06
N GLY A 302 -10.56 14.66 0.79
CA GLY A 302 -11.94 14.17 0.88
C GLY A 302 -12.82 14.60 -0.28
N THR A 303 -12.25 14.82 -1.47
CA THR A 303 -12.97 15.29 -2.68
C THR A 303 -14.26 14.50 -2.98
N LEU A 304 -14.30 13.22 -2.62
CA LEU A 304 -15.42 12.31 -2.93
C LEU A 304 -16.33 12.03 -1.73
N LEU A 305 -16.18 12.72 -0.61
CA LEU A 305 -16.94 12.50 0.62
C LEU A 305 -17.56 13.79 1.15
N LYS A 306 -18.63 13.68 1.91
CA LYS A 306 -19.14 14.80 2.69
C LYS A 306 -18.10 15.26 3.71
N PRO A 307 -18.00 16.57 4.01
CA PRO A 307 -17.01 17.11 4.94
C PRO A 307 -17.03 16.42 6.33
N ALA A 308 -18.21 16.12 6.85
CA ALA A 308 -18.36 15.43 8.14
C ALA A 308 -17.77 14.01 8.11
N THR A 309 -17.95 13.28 7.00
CA THR A 309 -17.41 11.93 6.82
C THR A 309 -15.91 11.96 6.65
N GLN A 310 -15.37 12.91 5.88
CA GLN A 310 -13.92 13.11 5.78
C GLN A 310 -13.30 13.48 7.13
N ALA A 311 -13.94 14.35 7.90
CA ALA A 311 -13.45 14.68 9.26
C ALA A 311 -13.42 13.44 10.16
N ARG A 312 -14.38 12.54 10.05
CA ARG A 312 -14.38 11.24 10.76
C ARG A 312 -13.26 10.33 10.25
N ARG A 313 -13.02 10.26 8.92
CA ARG A 313 -11.92 9.48 8.32
C ARG A 313 -10.58 9.86 8.92
N LEU A 314 -10.33 11.15 9.10
CA LEU A 314 -9.06 11.68 9.57
C LEU A 314 -8.85 11.58 11.09
N LYS A 315 -9.82 11.11 11.87
CA LYS A 315 -9.64 10.78 13.29
C LYS A 315 -8.80 9.51 13.43
N THR A 316 -7.49 9.68 13.49
CA THR A 316 -6.52 8.59 13.50
C THR A 316 -6.14 8.13 14.91
N LYS A 317 -5.82 6.82 15.04
CA LYS A 317 -5.18 6.24 16.23
C LYS A 317 -3.74 5.86 15.89
N VAL A 318 -2.85 5.82 16.90
CA VAL A 318 -1.47 5.35 16.73
C VAL A 318 -1.50 3.87 16.42
N LEU A 319 -0.98 3.49 15.25
CA LEU A 319 -0.81 2.09 14.81
C LEU A 319 0.59 1.58 15.17
N VAL A 320 1.61 2.39 14.86
CA VAL A 320 3.01 2.12 15.19
C VAL A 320 3.63 3.40 15.75
N LYS A 321 4.36 3.29 16.86
CA LYS A 321 5.15 4.37 17.43
C LYS A 321 6.63 4.02 17.30
N ASP A 322 7.32 4.79 16.50
CA ASP A 322 8.76 4.70 16.29
C ASP A 322 9.39 6.08 16.50
N PRO A 323 10.63 6.18 17.01
CA PRO A 323 11.29 7.48 17.26
C PRO A 323 11.39 8.38 16.03
N GLN A 324 11.51 7.81 14.84
CA GLN A 324 11.65 8.54 13.58
C GLN A 324 10.31 8.75 12.86
N VAL A 325 9.43 7.72 12.87
CA VAL A 325 8.16 7.75 12.13
C VAL A 325 7.01 7.20 12.99
N THR A 326 6.09 8.06 13.38
CA THR A 326 4.83 7.62 14.00
C THR A 326 3.79 7.37 12.90
N ALA A 327 3.42 6.10 12.73
CA ALA A 327 2.31 5.73 11.85
C ALA A 327 1.00 5.71 12.63
N ARG A 328 -0.01 6.39 12.07
CA ARG A 328 -1.39 6.44 12.60
C ARG A 328 -2.36 5.92 11.54
N TYR A 329 -3.52 5.47 11.96
CA TYR A 329 -4.54 4.95 11.04
C TYR A 329 -5.93 5.50 11.37
N GLY A 330 -6.62 5.98 10.33
CA GLY A 330 -8.01 6.44 10.36
C GLY A 330 -8.95 5.45 9.66
N LEU A 331 -10.07 5.95 9.12
CA LEU A 331 -10.99 5.07 8.39
C LEU A 331 -10.50 4.86 6.93
N GLY A 332 -9.54 3.95 6.77
CA GLY A 332 -8.93 3.62 5.48
C GLY A 332 -7.96 4.67 4.95
N ILE A 333 -7.23 5.28 5.84
CA ILE A 333 -6.13 6.19 5.52
C ILE A 333 -5.05 6.09 6.59
N ALA A 334 -3.80 6.01 6.18
CA ALA A 334 -2.65 6.11 7.07
C ALA A 334 -2.16 7.56 7.17
N SER A 335 -1.44 7.86 8.25
CA SER A 335 -0.69 9.10 8.41
C SER A 335 0.71 8.77 8.93
N PHE A 336 1.73 9.30 8.27
CA PHE A 336 3.14 9.16 8.62
C PHE A 336 3.69 10.55 8.94
N ASN A 337 3.87 10.86 10.23
CA ASN A 337 4.32 12.19 10.68
C ASN A 337 3.56 13.37 10.05
N GLY A 338 2.23 13.24 9.87
CA GLY A 338 1.37 14.26 9.27
C GLY A 338 1.17 14.16 7.75
N PHE A 339 1.95 13.35 7.05
CA PHE A 339 1.66 12.98 5.66
C PHE A 339 0.52 11.96 5.62
N LEU A 340 -0.54 12.27 4.88
CA LEU A 340 -1.70 11.41 4.68
C LEU A 340 -1.51 10.53 3.45
N GLY A 341 -1.94 9.26 3.52
CA GLY A 341 -1.83 8.35 2.39
C GLY A 341 -1.92 6.89 2.79
N HIS A 342 -1.13 6.07 2.15
CA HIS A 342 -0.98 4.64 2.46
C HIS A 342 0.25 4.06 1.74
N ASP A 343 0.83 3.03 2.28
CA ASP A 343 1.80 2.17 1.60
C ASP A 343 1.12 0.89 1.07
N GLY A 344 1.82 0.17 0.22
CA GLY A 344 1.32 -1.08 -0.34
C GLY A 344 2.44 -2.07 -0.60
N SER A 345 2.20 -3.31 -0.21
CA SER A 345 3.00 -4.46 -0.60
C SER A 345 2.06 -5.57 -1.05
N VAL A 346 2.35 -6.15 -2.18
CA VAL A 346 1.65 -7.31 -2.73
C VAL A 346 2.65 -8.13 -3.53
N PHE A 347 2.34 -9.37 -3.80
CA PHE A 347 3.23 -10.29 -4.50
C PHE A 347 3.90 -9.62 -5.71
N GLY A 348 5.21 -9.39 -5.63
CA GLY A 348 6.03 -8.78 -6.68
C GLY A 348 6.06 -7.24 -6.75
N TYR A 349 5.30 -6.52 -5.95
CA TYR A 349 5.18 -5.06 -6.10
C TYR A 349 5.11 -4.33 -4.76
N GLY A 350 5.73 -3.14 -4.73
CA GLY A 350 5.65 -2.18 -3.63
C GLY A 350 5.14 -0.81 -4.08
N SER A 351 4.49 -0.09 -3.19
CA SER A 351 3.91 1.22 -3.51
C SER A 351 3.82 2.12 -2.28
N THR A 352 3.78 3.43 -2.50
CA THR A 352 3.49 4.42 -1.45
C THR A 352 2.86 5.66 -2.07
N ILE A 353 1.86 6.22 -1.42
CA ILE A 353 1.34 7.56 -1.67
C ILE A 353 1.41 8.37 -0.37
N LEU A 354 1.99 9.57 -0.44
CA LEU A 354 2.07 10.53 0.66
C LEU A 354 1.59 11.89 0.16
N TYR A 355 0.71 12.53 0.91
CA TYR A 355 0.24 13.87 0.66
C TYR A 355 0.32 14.69 1.95
N LEU A 356 0.94 15.88 1.87
CA LEU A 356 1.05 16.82 2.99
C LEU A 356 0.06 17.98 2.78
N PRO A 357 -1.06 18.04 3.52
CA PRO A 357 -2.10 19.06 3.33
C PRO A 357 -1.58 20.50 3.50
N SER A 358 -0.68 20.74 4.45
CA SER A 358 -0.15 22.08 4.76
C SER A 358 0.70 22.69 3.63
N ALA A 359 1.20 21.85 2.70
CA ALA A 359 2.07 22.28 1.60
C ALA A 359 1.50 21.91 0.21
N ASP A 360 0.32 21.29 0.13
CA ASP A 360 -0.21 20.69 -1.10
C ASP A 360 0.81 19.77 -1.80
N ALA A 361 1.71 19.15 -1.00
CA ALA A 361 2.82 18.38 -1.52
C ALA A 361 2.45 16.90 -1.67
N THR A 362 2.86 16.31 -2.79
CA THR A 362 2.63 14.90 -3.09
C THR A 362 3.95 14.18 -3.32
N ILE A 363 4.14 13.02 -2.70
CA ILE A 363 5.31 12.13 -2.91
C ILE A 363 4.78 10.72 -3.14
N ILE A 364 5.18 10.09 -4.24
CA ILE A 364 4.69 8.77 -4.64
C ILE A 364 5.87 7.91 -5.06
N GLY A 365 5.83 6.64 -4.68
CA GLY A 365 6.78 5.63 -5.13
C GLY A 365 6.06 4.34 -5.55
N LEU A 366 6.50 3.75 -6.66
CA LEU A 366 6.07 2.43 -7.14
C LEU A 366 7.29 1.62 -7.49
N SER A 367 7.41 0.40 -6.98
CA SER A 367 8.47 -0.54 -7.35
C SER A 367 7.89 -1.85 -7.88
N ASN A 368 8.60 -2.45 -8.80
CA ASN A 368 8.31 -3.78 -9.32
C ASN A 368 9.00 -4.88 -8.49
N THR A 369 9.13 -4.62 -7.20
CA THR A 369 9.59 -5.62 -6.24
C THR A 369 8.84 -5.50 -4.92
N ALA A 370 8.63 -6.66 -4.28
CA ALA A 370 8.17 -6.76 -2.91
C ALA A 370 9.25 -7.45 -2.07
N VAL A 371 9.45 -6.96 -0.85
CA VAL A 371 10.20 -7.66 0.18
C VAL A 371 9.24 -8.58 0.95
N LEU A 372 9.66 -9.81 1.20
CA LEU A 372 8.85 -10.77 1.97
C LEU A 372 8.73 -10.37 3.44
N VAL A 373 9.69 -9.61 3.95
CA VAL A 373 9.72 -9.15 5.35
C VAL A 373 10.22 -7.70 5.40
N GLY A 374 9.50 -6.83 6.09
CA GLY A 374 9.87 -5.42 6.26
C GLY A 374 8.98 -4.46 5.49
N ASN A 375 9.43 -3.21 5.40
CA ASN A 375 8.70 -2.16 4.70
C ASN A 375 8.96 -2.22 3.19
N PRO A 376 7.95 -1.92 2.35
CA PRO A 376 8.17 -1.87 0.91
C PRO A 376 9.18 -0.75 0.58
N PRO A 377 10.11 -0.99 -0.38
CA PRO A 377 11.13 0.00 -0.75
C PRO A 377 10.60 1.40 -1.03
N PRO A 378 9.47 1.57 -1.74
CA PRO A 378 8.90 2.89 -1.98
C PRO A 378 8.55 3.66 -0.69
N LEU A 379 8.11 2.98 0.38
CA LEU A 379 7.81 3.66 1.64
C LEU A 379 9.07 4.29 2.24
N LEU A 380 10.17 3.54 2.33
CA LEU A 380 11.42 4.04 2.91
C LEU A 380 11.98 5.22 2.10
N ILE A 381 11.98 5.10 0.78
CA ILE A 381 12.46 6.15 -0.12
C ILE A 381 11.59 7.41 -0.01
N THR A 382 10.27 7.27 -0.05
CA THR A 382 9.36 8.42 0.00
C THR A 382 9.38 9.12 1.36
N LEU A 383 9.58 8.39 2.47
CA LEU A 383 9.78 8.98 3.78
C LEU A 383 11.11 9.73 3.87
N ALA A 384 12.20 9.20 3.31
CA ALA A 384 13.48 9.92 3.26
C ALA A 384 13.40 11.19 2.42
N LEU A 385 12.69 11.17 1.28
CA LEU A 385 12.40 12.35 0.48
C LEU A 385 11.55 13.37 1.26
N ALA A 386 10.54 12.90 1.98
CA ALA A 386 9.69 13.74 2.83
C ALA A 386 10.50 14.39 3.96
N ALA A 387 11.38 13.65 4.63
CA ALA A 387 12.23 14.17 5.69
C ALA A 387 13.20 15.24 5.18
N HIS A 388 13.81 15.04 4.01
CA HIS A 388 14.68 16.06 3.39
C HIS A 388 13.91 17.32 3.01
N LEU A 389 12.72 17.19 2.42
CA LEU A 389 11.93 18.32 1.94
C LEU A 389 11.19 19.06 3.05
N PHE A 390 10.82 18.37 4.12
CA PHE A 390 10.01 18.84 5.22
C PHE A 390 10.58 18.39 6.59
N PRO A 391 11.80 18.82 6.95
CA PRO A 391 12.49 18.33 8.16
C PRO A 391 11.72 18.59 9.45
N GLY A 392 10.86 19.62 9.50
CA GLY A 392 10.00 19.91 10.67
C GLY A 392 9.01 18.79 11.00
N HIS A 393 8.70 17.90 10.07
CA HIS A 393 7.88 16.69 10.30
C HIS A 393 8.71 15.49 10.80
N PHE A 394 10.04 15.56 10.72
CA PHE A 394 10.96 14.47 11.07
C PHE A 394 12.09 14.99 11.98
N PRO A 395 11.78 15.43 13.22
CA PRO A 395 12.74 16.09 14.11
C PRO A 395 13.92 15.19 14.49
N ASN A 396 13.75 13.87 14.43
CA ASN A 396 14.80 12.88 14.73
C ASN A 396 15.48 12.31 13.47
N GLY A 397 15.22 12.92 12.31
CA GLY A 397 15.67 12.39 11.02
C GLY A 397 14.93 11.10 10.59
N ILE A 398 15.45 10.43 9.57
CA ILE A 398 15.08 9.08 9.12
C ILE A 398 16.36 8.30 8.86
#